data_1451c373469ca40d541afbce7cab3375
#
_entry.id   1451c373469ca40d541afbce7cab3375
#
_cell.length_a   1.000
_cell.length_b   1.000
_cell.length_c   1.000
_cell.angle_alpha   90.00
_cell.angle_beta   90.00
_cell.angle_gamma   90.00
#
_symmetry.space_group_name_H-M   'P 1'
#
loop_
_entity.id
_entity.type
_entity.pdbx_description
1 polymer ?
#
loop_
_entity_poly.entity_id
_entity_poly.type
_entity_poly.pdbx_seq_one_letter_code
_entity_poly.pdbx_strand_id
1 'polypeptide(L)'
;MISDQPIYKVEWIPVEKVHANNYNPNSVATQEMKLLYRSVKADGYTQPVVTIYDDKKDRYVIVDGFHRYSIMRRFKDIYAACEGKLPCVVLHNKTMNDLMASTVRHNRARGKHSINGMSNIVMEMLMNGASDLEVCNELGLEPEELMRLKHITGYAKLYEQNTFSRASISENQARQLAKYRKEVAEDGSGQ
;
A
#
# COMPACT_ATOMS: atom_id res chain seq x y z
N MET A 1 4.26 -12.37 24.54
CA MET A 1 5.62 -12.94 24.82
C MET A 1 6.51 -12.72 23.60
N ILE A 2 7.83 -12.87 23.69
CA ILE A 2 8.74 -12.73 22.52
C ILE A 2 8.35 -13.71 21.41
N SER A 3 7.92 -14.93 21.77
CA SER A 3 7.45 -15.97 20.85
C SER A 3 6.21 -15.57 20.02
N ASP A 4 5.48 -14.54 20.43
CA ASP A 4 4.27 -14.07 19.74
C ASP A 4 4.61 -13.04 18.64
N GLN A 5 5.86 -12.59 18.60
CA GLN A 5 6.30 -11.68 17.55
C GLN A 5 6.43 -12.43 16.22
N PRO A 6 5.87 -11.88 15.11
CA PRO A 6 5.89 -12.56 13.80
C PRO A 6 7.30 -12.94 13.33
N ILE A 7 8.31 -12.12 13.64
CA ILE A 7 9.71 -12.37 13.27
C ILE A 7 10.29 -13.64 13.90
N TYR A 8 9.70 -14.13 14.99
CA TYR A 8 10.14 -15.38 15.62
C TYR A 8 9.82 -16.63 14.80
N LYS A 9 8.83 -16.49 13.88
CA LYS A 9 8.35 -17.57 13.00
C LYS A 9 8.64 -17.21 11.55
N VAL A 10 9.89 -17.33 11.13
CA VAL A 10 10.28 -17.17 9.73
C VAL A 10 10.10 -18.50 9.02
N GLU A 11 9.34 -18.48 7.92
CA GLU A 11 9.06 -19.63 7.06
C GLU A 11 9.76 -19.48 5.72
N TRP A 12 10.34 -20.58 5.21
CA TRP A 12 10.92 -20.62 3.87
C TRP A 12 9.84 -21.07 2.88
N ILE A 13 9.29 -20.12 2.13
CA ILE A 13 8.14 -20.32 1.24
C ILE A 13 8.63 -20.38 -0.20
N PRO A 14 8.18 -21.39 -1.02
CA PRO A 14 8.47 -21.43 -2.45
C PRO A 14 8.13 -20.08 -3.10
N VAL A 15 9.08 -19.49 -3.83
CA VAL A 15 8.91 -18.16 -4.41
C VAL A 15 7.76 -18.09 -5.41
N GLU A 16 7.37 -19.20 -6.01
CA GLU A 16 6.25 -19.34 -6.92
C GLU A 16 4.89 -19.09 -6.24
N LYS A 17 4.80 -19.37 -4.93
CA LYS A 17 3.61 -19.07 -4.12
C LYS A 17 3.57 -17.64 -3.62
N VAL A 18 4.66 -16.88 -3.76
CA VAL A 18 4.75 -15.49 -3.31
C VAL A 18 4.43 -14.54 -4.47
N HIS A 19 3.50 -13.62 -4.24
CA HIS A 19 3.02 -12.70 -5.27
C HIS A 19 3.15 -11.25 -4.80
N ALA A 20 3.53 -10.38 -5.75
CA ALA A 20 3.51 -8.93 -5.52
C ALA A 20 2.07 -8.45 -5.33
N ASN A 21 1.89 -7.41 -4.53
CA ASN A 21 0.64 -6.65 -4.52
C ASN A 21 0.59 -5.67 -5.70
N ASN A 22 -0.62 -5.34 -6.15
CA ASN A 22 -0.82 -4.45 -7.32
C ASN A 22 -0.70 -2.95 -6.94
N TYR A 23 -0.58 -2.63 -5.66
CA TYR A 23 -0.56 -1.26 -5.12
C TYR A 23 0.79 -0.87 -4.50
N ASN A 24 1.87 -1.62 -4.75
CA ASN A 24 3.19 -1.26 -4.22
C ASN A 24 3.71 0.02 -4.93
N PRO A 25 3.83 1.15 -4.23
CA PRO A 25 4.24 2.42 -4.83
C PRO A 25 5.74 2.50 -5.11
N ASN A 26 6.53 1.49 -4.70
CA ASN A 26 7.98 1.57 -4.75
C ASN A 26 8.54 1.10 -6.09
N SER A 27 9.18 2.05 -6.78
CA SER A 27 10.08 1.80 -7.90
C SER A 27 11.52 1.94 -7.41
N VAL A 28 12.37 0.95 -7.67
CA VAL A 28 13.79 1.01 -7.31
C VAL A 28 14.63 1.28 -8.52
N ALA A 29 15.57 2.20 -8.39
CA ALA A 29 16.59 2.46 -9.39
C ALA A 29 17.48 1.22 -9.60
N THR A 30 17.95 1.03 -10.82
CA THR A 30 18.75 -0.15 -11.21
C THR A 30 20.02 -0.29 -10.37
N GLN A 31 20.62 0.81 -9.93
CA GLN A 31 21.82 0.80 -9.10
C GLN A 31 21.54 0.26 -7.69
N GLU A 32 20.46 0.69 -7.06
CA GLU A 32 20.06 0.22 -5.73
C GLU A 32 19.71 -1.28 -5.75
N MET A 33 19.09 -1.75 -6.83
CA MET A 33 18.83 -3.19 -7.02
C MET A 33 20.15 -3.99 -7.14
N LYS A 34 21.17 -3.45 -7.80
CA LYS A 34 22.50 -4.08 -7.89
C LYS A 34 23.20 -4.14 -6.52
N LEU A 35 23.08 -3.08 -5.71
CA LEU A 35 23.64 -3.05 -4.36
C LEU A 35 22.95 -4.07 -3.46
N LEU A 36 21.63 -4.15 -3.52
CA LEU A 36 20.86 -5.13 -2.76
C LEU A 36 21.20 -6.57 -3.19
N TYR A 37 21.36 -6.82 -4.49
CA TYR A 37 21.84 -8.12 -4.98
C TYR A 37 23.21 -8.49 -4.40
N ARG A 38 24.17 -7.55 -4.39
CA ARG A 38 25.49 -7.78 -3.81
C ARG A 38 25.42 -8.09 -2.31
N SER A 39 24.57 -7.37 -1.57
CA SER A 39 24.36 -7.61 -0.15
C SER A 39 23.77 -9.01 0.08
N VAL A 40 22.71 -9.37 -0.63
CA VAL A 40 22.09 -10.70 -0.49
C VAL A 40 23.06 -11.82 -0.89
N LYS A 41 23.92 -11.57 -1.90
CA LYS A 41 24.93 -12.55 -2.31
C LYS A 41 26.05 -12.74 -1.29
N ALA A 42 26.45 -11.67 -0.60
CA ALA A 42 27.54 -11.69 0.38
C ALA A 42 27.07 -12.20 1.76
N ASP A 43 25.91 -11.70 2.20
CA ASP A 43 25.44 -11.86 3.59
C ASP A 43 24.22 -12.78 3.72
N GLY A 44 23.62 -13.19 2.57
CA GLY A 44 22.35 -13.91 2.56
C GLY A 44 21.14 -12.99 2.85
N TYR A 45 19.99 -13.60 3.07
CA TYR A 45 18.77 -12.88 3.49
C TYR A 45 18.82 -12.58 4.99
N THR A 46 19.22 -11.39 5.35
CA THR A 46 19.27 -10.92 6.75
C THR A 46 17.92 -10.41 7.26
N GLN A 47 16.99 -10.13 6.36
CA GLN A 47 15.63 -9.65 6.67
C GLN A 47 14.60 -10.46 5.88
N PRO A 48 13.58 -11.04 6.51
CA PRO A 48 12.52 -11.75 5.81
C PRO A 48 11.61 -10.81 5.04
N VAL A 49 10.91 -11.35 4.05
CA VAL A 49 9.81 -10.67 3.36
C VAL A 49 8.57 -10.79 4.23
N VAL A 50 7.81 -9.70 4.39
CA VAL A 50 6.56 -9.71 5.13
C VAL A 50 5.42 -10.01 4.18
N THR A 51 4.64 -11.02 4.48
CA THR A 51 3.53 -11.50 3.65
C THR A 51 2.26 -11.71 4.45
N ILE A 52 1.13 -11.79 3.77
CA ILE A 52 -0.11 -12.40 4.27
C ILE A 52 -0.46 -13.61 3.41
N TYR A 53 -1.19 -14.56 3.97
CA TYR A 53 -1.74 -15.67 3.21
C TYR A 53 -3.14 -15.34 2.70
N ASP A 54 -3.37 -15.50 1.40
CA ASP A 54 -4.67 -15.36 0.72
C ASP A 54 -5.26 -16.77 0.53
N ASP A 55 -6.11 -17.19 1.46
CA ASP A 55 -6.76 -18.50 1.45
C ASP A 55 -7.56 -18.79 0.17
N LYS A 56 -8.14 -17.74 -0.42
CA LYS A 56 -8.98 -17.89 -1.62
C LYS A 56 -8.18 -18.26 -2.87
N LYS A 57 -6.91 -17.89 -2.90
CA LYS A 57 -6.03 -18.07 -4.06
C LYS A 57 -4.82 -18.97 -3.76
N ASP A 58 -4.74 -19.57 -2.59
CA ASP A 58 -3.60 -20.39 -2.10
C ASP A 58 -2.24 -19.73 -2.40
N ARG A 59 -2.08 -18.49 -1.97
CA ARG A 59 -0.87 -17.73 -2.25
C ARG A 59 -0.51 -16.74 -1.13
N TYR A 60 0.75 -16.36 -1.09
CA TYR A 60 1.25 -15.33 -0.19
C TYR A 60 1.36 -14.00 -0.91
N VAL A 61 0.80 -12.94 -0.36
CA VAL A 61 0.84 -11.59 -0.92
C VAL A 61 1.82 -10.74 -0.14
N ILE A 62 2.74 -10.09 -0.84
CA ILE A 62 3.80 -9.27 -0.24
C ILE A 62 3.21 -8.01 0.37
N VAL A 63 3.55 -7.75 1.64
CA VAL A 63 3.31 -6.51 2.38
C VAL A 63 4.53 -5.61 2.31
N ASP A 64 5.72 -6.18 2.62
CA ASP A 64 7.01 -5.49 2.55
C ASP A 64 8.09 -6.45 2.05
N GLY A 65 9.13 -5.89 1.42
CA GLY A 65 10.26 -6.65 0.92
C GLY A 65 10.19 -7.02 -0.57
N PHE A 66 9.39 -6.30 -1.37
CA PHE A 66 9.26 -6.54 -2.82
C PHE A 66 10.60 -6.61 -3.54
N HIS A 67 11.60 -5.81 -3.15
CA HIS A 67 12.92 -5.83 -3.78
C HIS A 67 13.69 -7.11 -3.47
N ARG A 68 13.59 -7.62 -2.25
CA ARG A 68 14.17 -8.91 -1.82
C ARG A 68 13.55 -10.09 -2.58
N TYR A 69 12.24 -10.05 -2.76
CA TYR A 69 11.52 -10.97 -3.63
C TYR A 69 11.98 -10.86 -5.09
N SER A 70 12.15 -9.64 -5.60
CA SER A 70 12.58 -9.40 -6.98
C SER A 70 13.99 -9.93 -7.26
N ILE A 71 14.88 -9.87 -6.27
CA ILE A 71 16.22 -10.46 -6.36
C ILE A 71 16.12 -11.98 -6.51
N MET A 72 15.35 -12.65 -5.68
CA MET A 72 15.10 -14.09 -5.78
C MET A 72 14.61 -14.49 -7.17
N ARG A 73 13.70 -13.70 -7.75
CA ARG A 73 13.12 -13.98 -9.07
C ARG A 73 14.06 -13.70 -10.25
N ARG A 74 14.94 -12.72 -10.11
CA ARG A 74 15.79 -12.24 -11.22
C ARG A 74 17.15 -12.91 -11.31
N PHE A 75 17.72 -13.34 -10.16
CA PHE A 75 19.08 -13.85 -10.10
C PHE A 75 19.10 -15.34 -9.80
N LYS A 76 19.49 -16.13 -10.81
CA LYS A 76 19.50 -17.60 -10.75
C LYS A 76 20.45 -18.16 -9.69
N ASP A 77 21.56 -17.49 -9.41
CA ASP A 77 22.52 -17.88 -8.37
C ASP A 77 21.91 -17.76 -6.97
N ILE A 78 21.15 -16.68 -6.70
CA ILE A 78 20.41 -16.53 -5.43
C ILE A 78 19.28 -17.56 -5.33
N TYR A 79 18.54 -17.75 -6.42
CA TYR A 79 17.46 -18.76 -6.47
C TYR A 79 18.00 -20.16 -6.11
N ALA A 80 19.12 -20.56 -6.74
CA ALA A 80 19.73 -21.85 -6.49
C ALA A 80 20.29 -21.98 -5.07
N ALA A 81 20.94 -20.93 -4.55
CA ALA A 81 21.50 -20.92 -3.20
C ALA A 81 20.42 -21.02 -2.11
N CYS A 82 19.19 -20.56 -2.39
CA CYS A 82 18.05 -20.62 -1.47
C CYS A 82 17.05 -21.73 -1.80
N GLU A 83 17.39 -22.67 -2.67
CA GLU A 83 16.51 -23.79 -3.12
C GLU A 83 15.13 -23.30 -3.61
N GLY A 84 15.07 -22.14 -4.25
CA GLY A 84 13.84 -21.53 -4.73
C GLY A 84 12.90 -21.03 -3.64
N LYS A 85 13.34 -20.96 -2.39
CA LYS A 85 12.52 -20.55 -1.25
C LYS A 85 12.91 -19.17 -0.74
N LEU A 86 11.92 -18.39 -0.36
CA LEU A 86 12.08 -17.03 0.16
C LEU A 86 11.78 -17.02 1.67
N PRO A 87 12.65 -16.42 2.51
CA PRO A 87 12.34 -16.30 3.93
C PRO A 87 11.21 -15.27 4.13
N CYS A 88 10.11 -15.72 4.70
CA CYS A 88 8.91 -14.92 4.89
C CYS A 88 8.47 -14.90 6.35
N VAL A 89 7.92 -13.77 6.76
CA VAL A 89 7.10 -13.64 7.97
C VAL A 89 5.65 -13.53 7.50
N VAL A 90 4.80 -14.42 7.96
CA VAL A 90 3.37 -14.44 7.58
C VAL A 90 2.55 -13.73 8.65
N LEU A 91 1.84 -12.67 8.26
CA LEU A 91 0.89 -11.97 9.11
C LEU A 91 -0.48 -12.65 9.00
N HIS A 92 -1.06 -13.00 10.13
CA HIS A 92 -2.38 -13.65 10.21
C HIS A 92 -3.47 -12.66 10.61
N ASN A 93 -4.73 -12.99 10.31
CA ASN A 93 -5.93 -12.25 10.72
C ASN A 93 -5.92 -10.78 10.28
N LYS A 94 -5.53 -10.51 9.02
CA LYS A 94 -5.50 -9.19 8.41
C LYS A 94 -6.50 -9.07 7.27
N THR A 95 -7.21 -7.94 7.21
CA THR A 95 -8.07 -7.58 6.09
C THR A 95 -7.25 -7.00 4.93
N MET A 96 -7.86 -6.82 3.75
CA MET A 96 -7.21 -6.17 2.62
C MET A 96 -6.83 -4.70 2.94
N ASN A 97 -7.66 -3.99 3.70
CA ASN A 97 -7.35 -2.63 4.16
C ASN A 97 -6.16 -2.61 5.12
N ASP A 98 -6.09 -3.55 6.08
CA ASP A 98 -4.93 -3.70 6.96
C ASP A 98 -3.65 -3.95 6.19
N LEU A 99 -3.74 -4.73 5.12
CA LEU A 99 -2.62 -5.05 4.23
C LEU A 99 -2.10 -3.79 3.52
N MET A 100 -2.99 -3.01 2.91
CA MET A 100 -2.64 -1.76 2.25
C MET A 100 -2.03 -0.76 3.25
N ALA A 101 -2.67 -0.57 4.39
CA ALA A 101 -2.18 0.28 5.46
C ALA A 101 -0.81 -0.19 5.99
N SER A 102 -0.61 -1.49 6.19
CA SER A 102 0.67 -2.05 6.61
C SER A 102 1.77 -1.80 5.58
N THR A 103 1.47 -2.00 4.28
CA THR A 103 2.42 -1.70 3.20
C THR A 103 2.85 -0.24 3.22
N VAL A 104 1.90 0.68 3.41
CA VAL A 104 2.21 2.12 3.48
C VAL A 104 3.01 2.45 4.72
N ARG A 105 2.62 1.96 5.91
CA ARG A 105 3.36 2.21 7.15
C ARG A 105 4.82 1.74 7.05
N HIS A 106 5.06 0.53 6.56
CA HIS A 106 6.41 0.00 6.36
C HIS A 106 7.23 0.83 5.38
N ASN A 107 6.60 1.27 4.31
CA ASN A 107 7.25 2.07 3.29
C ASN A 107 7.47 3.52 3.76
N ARG A 108 6.47 4.18 4.35
CA ARG A 108 6.54 5.58 4.80
C ARG A 108 7.61 5.79 5.89
N ALA A 109 7.80 4.81 6.75
CA ALA A 109 8.88 4.84 7.74
C ALA A 109 10.29 4.83 7.12
N ARG A 110 10.44 4.44 5.85
CA ARG A 110 11.74 4.30 5.16
C ARG A 110 12.06 5.42 4.16
N GLY A 111 11.14 6.37 3.89
CA GLY A 111 11.43 7.52 3.02
C GLY A 111 10.37 7.87 1.98
N LYS A 112 10.78 8.43 0.84
CA LYS A 112 9.93 9.10 -0.16
C LYS A 112 9.01 8.12 -0.92
N HIS A 113 7.73 8.50 -1.04
CA HIS A 113 6.73 7.79 -1.84
C HIS A 113 6.40 8.51 -3.14
N SER A 114 6.00 7.76 -4.17
CA SER A 114 5.40 8.40 -5.33
C SER A 114 3.96 8.84 -4.97
N ILE A 115 3.63 10.07 -5.34
CA ILE A 115 2.30 10.65 -5.12
C ILE A 115 1.22 9.78 -5.76
N ASN A 116 1.46 9.29 -6.97
CA ASN A 116 0.52 8.43 -7.69
C ASN A 116 0.27 7.08 -6.98
N GLY A 117 1.32 6.46 -6.43
CA GLY A 117 1.16 5.22 -5.68
C GLY A 117 0.34 5.42 -4.40
N MET A 118 0.56 6.51 -3.68
CA MET A 118 -0.22 6.85 -2.49
C MET A 118 -1.68 7.15 -2.82
N SER A 119 -1.93 7.90 -3.90
CA SER A 119 -3.29 8.21 -4.37
C SER A 119 -4.07 6.95 -4.72
N ASN A 120 -3.44 5.96 -5.37
CA ASN A 120 -4.09 4.70 -5.72
C ASN A 120 -4.47 3.88 -4.47
N ILE A 121 -3.59 3.84 -3.47
CA ILE A 121 -3.88 3.15 -2.20
C ILE A 121 -5.05 3.79 -1.47
N VAL A 122 -5.04 5.13 -1.35
CA VAL A 122 -6.15 5.89 -0.75
C VAL A 122 -7.46 5.56 -1.45
N MET A 123 -7.48 5.59 -2.79
CA MET A 123 -8.68 5.27 -3.58
C MET A 123 -9.16 3.85 -3.32
N GLU A 124 -8.28 2.87 -3.31
CA GLU A 124 -8.64 1.46 -3.11
C GLU A 124 -9.19 1.21 -1.70
N MET A 125 -8.58 1.81 -0.66
CA MET A 125 -9.11 1.73 0.71
C MET A 125 -10.51 2.32 0.83
N LEU A 126 -10.75 3.49 0.21
CA LEU A 126 -12.06 4.13 0.20
C LEU A 126 -13.10 3.30 -0.57
N MET A 127 -12.75 2.72 -1.70
CA MET A 127 -13.62 1.81 -2.46
C MET A 127 -13.94 0.52 -1.70
N ASN A 128 -13.03 0.04 -0.86
CA ASN A 128 -13.24 -1.08 0.05
C ASN A 128 -14.02 -0.68 1.32
N GLY A 129 -14.58 0.54 1.38
CA GLY A 129 -15.48 1.01 2.43
C GLY A 129 -14.80 1.64 3.65
N ALA A 130 -13.47 1.91 3.60
CA ALA A 130 -12.82 2.66 4.67
C ALA A 130 -13.31 4.11 4.70
N SER A 131 -13.54 4.66 5.88
CA SER A 131 -13.85 6.08 6.07
C SER A 131 -12.59 6.95 5.90
N ASP A 132 -12.79 8.25 5.64
CA ASP A 132 -11.70 9.23 5.57
C ASP A 132 -10.84 9.24 6.82
N LEU A 133 -11.48 9.14 7.98
CA LEU A 133 -10.80 9.12 9.27
C LEU A 133 -9.94 7.86 9.44
N GLU A 134 -10.46 6.70 9.05
CA GLU A 134 -9.68 5.44 9.06
C GLU A 134 -8.49 5.52 8.13
N VAL A 135 -8.68 6.04 6.91
CA VAL A 135 -7.58 6.23 5.94
C VAL A 135 -6.52 7.17 6.49
N CYS A 136 -6.91 8.31 7.09
CA CYS A 136 -5.97 9.23 7.72
C CYS A 136 -5.19 8.56 8.84
N ASN A 137 -5.85 7.86 9.75
CA ASN A 137 -5.22 7.20 10.88
C ASN A 137 -4.28 6.06 10.44
N GLU A 138 -4.74 5.21 9.53
CA GLU A 138 -4.00 4.04 9.08
C GLU A 138 -2.76 4.39 8.22
N LEU A 139 -2.87 5.43 7.39
CA LEU A 139 -1.79 5.87 6.52
C LEU A 139 -0.93 7.00 7.12
N GLY A 140 -1.33 7.55 8.27
CA GLY A 140 -0.68 8.69 8.90
C GLY A 140 -0.78 9.95 8.03
N LEU A 141 -1.92 10.16 7.35
CA LEU A 141 -2.18 11.32 6.50
C LEU A 141 -2.86 12.43 7.30
N GLU A 142 -2.48 13.68 7.01
CA GLU A 142 -3.30 14.82 7.42
C GLU A 142 -4.55 14.92 6.52
N PRO A 143 -5.69 15.44 7.03
CA PRO A 143 -6.92 15.57 6.25
C PRO A 143 -6.75 16.32 4.93
N GLU A 144 -5.90 17.35 4.90
CA GLU A 144 -5.58 18.13 3.71
C GLU A 144 -4.78 17.30 2.69
N GLU A 145 -3.87 16.46 3.16
CA GLU A 145 -3.11 15.54 2.30
C GLU A 145 -4.05 14.50 1.66
N LEU A 146 -4.98 13.94 2.45
CA LEU A 146 -6.01 13.03 1.93
C LEU A 146 -6.85 13.69 0.82
N MET A 147 -7.29 14.93 1.05
CA MET A 147 -8.05 15.69 0.03
C MET A 147 -7.29 15.85 -1.27
N ARG A 148 -6.00 16.20 -1.21
CA ARG A 148 -5.14 16.32 -2.40
C ARG A 148 -5.02 14.99 -3.14
N LEU A 149 -4.81 13.88 -2.42
CA LEU A 149 -4.68 12.55 -3.01
C LEU A 149 -5.99 12.09 -3.68
N LYS A 150 -7.14 12.40 -3.10
CA LYS A 150 -8.46 12.17 -3.71
C LYS A 150 -8.63 12.93 -5.03
N HIS A 151 -8.18 14.17 -5.09
CA HIS A 151 -8.24 14.97 -6.33
C HIS A 151 -7.39 14.38 -7.45
N ILE A 152 -6.20 13.90 -7.16
CA ILE A 152 -5.28 13.32 -8.13
C ILE A 152 -5.88 12.07 -8.80
N THR A 153 -6.58 11.23 -8.05
CA THR A 153 -7.23 10.02 -8.59
C THR A 153 -8.54 10.29 -9.30
N GLY A 154 -9.06 11.51 -9.29
CA GLY A 154 -10.40 11.82 -9.78
C GLY A 154 -11.52 11.21 -8.95
N TYR A 155 -11.22 10.72 -7.74
CA TYR A 155 -12.18 10.10 -6.83
C TYR A 155 -13.39 11.02 -6.54
N ALA A 156 -13.17 12.32 -6.51
CA ALA A 156 -14.24 13.30 -6.36
C ALA A 156 -15.31 13.18 -7.47
N LYS A 157 -14.91 12.90 -8.72
CA LYS A 157 -15.84 12.72 -9.86
C LYS A 157 -16.66 11.43 -9.75
N LEU A 158 -16.12 10.36 -9.16
CA LEU A 158 -16.84 9.12 -8.89
C LEU A 158 -17.94 9.32 -7.84
N TYR A 159 -17.71 10.19 -6.86
CA TYR A 159 -18.69 10.53 -5.82
C TYR A 159 -19.81 11.43 -6.34
N GLU A 160 -19.55 12.29 -7.32
CA GLU A 160 -20.58 13.12 -7.94
C GLU A 160 -21.63 12.33 -8.71
N GLN A 161 -21.26 11.13 -9.21
CA GLN A 161 -22.16 10.24 -9.95
C GLN A 161 -23.01 9.32 -9.05
N ASN A 162 -22.66 9.16 -7.77
CA ASN A 162 -23.42 8.37 -6.82
C ASN A 162 -24.24 9.31 -5.91
N THR A 163 -25.55 9.20 -5.99
CA THR A 163 -26.49 9.90 -5.09
C THR A 163 -26.37 9.35 -3.66
N PHE A 164 -25.37 9.82 -2.92
CA PHE A 164 -25.31 9.54 -1.49
C PHE A 164 -26.39 10.33 -0.75
N SER A 165 -27.13 9.65 0.14
CA SER A 165 -28.13 10.29 0.96
C SER A 165 -27.47 11.39 1.81
N ARG A 166 -28.07 12.58 1.86
CA ARG A 166 -27.61 13.76 2.60
C ARG A 166 -27.42 13.56 4.10
N ALA A 167 -27.71 12.38 4.63
CA ALA A 167 -27.69 12.05 6.07
C ALA A 167 -26.29 11.87 6.68
N SER A 168 -25.21 11.82 5.86
CA SER A 168 -23.84 11.55 6.34
C SER A 168 -22.87 12.72 6.19
N ILE A 169 -23.34 13.91 5.81
CA ILE A 169 -22.48 15.10 5.66
C ILE A 169 -22.61 15.96 6.92
N SER A 170 -21.50 16.20 7.63
CA SER A 170 -21.51 17.11 8.77
C SER A 170 -21.87 18.55 8.34
N GLU A 171 -22.45 19.35 9.24
CA GLU A 171 -22.83 20.73 8.92
C GLU A 171 -21.66 21.57 8.38
N ASN A 172 -20.44 21.34 8.87
CA ASN A 172 -19.22 22.02 8.39
C ASN A 172 -18.87 21.60 6.94
N GLN A 173 -19.00 20.33 6.61
CA GLN A 173 -18.79 19.85 5.24
C GLN A 173 -19.87 20.36 4.29
N ALA A 174 -21.13 20.46 4.73
CA ALA A 174 -22.21 21.04 3.96
C ALA A 174 -21.99 22.54 3.68
N ARG A 175 -21.46 23.30 4.65
CA ARG A 175 -21.11 24.71 4.47
C ARG A 175 -19.94 24.90 3.51
N GLN A 176 -18.91 24.05 3.60
CA GLN A 176 -17.76 24.11 2.65
C GLN A 176 -18.17 23.74 1.22
N LEU A 177 -19.01 22.73 1.06
CA LEU A 177 -19.58 22.35 -0.25
C LEU A 177 -20.46 23.44 -0.84
N ALA A 178 -21.26 24.13 0.00
CA ALA A 178 -22.10 25.24 -0.45
C ALA A 178 -21.28 26.43 -0.89
N LYS A 179 -20.14 26.70 -0.18
CA LYS A 179 -19.22 27.78 -0.54
C LYS A 179 -18.51 27.50 -1.85
N TYR A 180 -18.00 26.29 -2.03
CA TYR A 180 -17.35 25.83 -3.28
C TYR A 180 -18.30 25.88 -4.48
N ARG A 181 -19.57 25.46 -4.31
CA ARG A 181 -20.58 25.56 -5.39
C ARG A 181 -20.89 27.00 -5.80
N LYS A 182 -20.84 27.96 -4.87
CA LYS A 182 -21.02 29.37 -5.19
C LYS A 182 -19.83 29.92 -6.00
N GLU A 183 -18.61 29.61 -5.57
CA GLU A 183 -17.38 30.04 -6.25
C GLU A 183 -17.32 29.49 -7.70
N VAL A 184 -17.67 28.23 -7.91
CA VAL A 184 -17.68 27.62 -9.24
C VAL A 184 -18.82 28.16 -10.13
N ALA A 185 -19.95 28.58 -9.56
CA ALA A 185 -21.05 29.17 -10.29
C ALA A 185 -20.78 30.62 -10.72
N GLU A 186 -19.99 31.36 -9.93
CA GLU A 186 -19.56 32.74 -10.23
C GLU A 186 -18.46 32.77 -11.29
N ASP A 187 -17.53 31.81 -11.30
CA ASP A 187 -16.49 31.69 -12.33
C ASP A 187 -17.04 31.20 -13.69
N GLY A 188 -18.15 30.46 -13.71
CA GLY A 188 -18.78 29.95 -14.92
C GLY A 188 -19.69 30.96 -15.66
N SER A 189 -19.99 32.11 -15.08
CA SER A 189 -20.86 33.14 -15.67
C SER A 189 -20.12 34.28 -16.36
N GLY A 190 -18.82 34.16 -16.55
CA GLY A 190 -17.92 35.18 -17.12
C GLY A 190 -17.38 34.87 -18.51
N GLN A 191 -18.12 34.13 -19.37
CA GLN A 191 -17.83 33.99 -20.81
C GLN A 191 -19.08 34.26 -21.67
#